data_ee18460f5a5bc3c45d22e291ab184ae1
#
_entry.id   ee18460f5a5bc3c45d22e291ab184ae1
#
_cell.length_a   1.000
_cell.length_b   1.000
_cell.length_c   1.000
_cell.angle_alpha   90.00
_cell.angle_beta   90.00
_cell.angle_gamma   90.00
#
_symmetry.space_group_name_H-M   'P 1'
#
loop_
_entity.id
_entity.type
_entity.pdbx_description
1 polymer ?
#
loop_
_entity_poly.entity_id
_entity_poly.type
_entity_poly.pdbx_seq_one_letter_code
_entity_poly.pdbx_strand_id
1 'polypeptide(L)'
;TFIIEEKFGFNKTSLNTFLMDIIKGTFMSIIIGGFLLGAAIFLYDSFNEGFWIWLWIGLSLFTILMSMFYTTLIVPIFNKLSPLEDGNLKDKIQNYSKKIGYSLKNIFIIDGSKRSSKANAYFSGLGPKKTIALFDTLVEKHTEEELVAVLAHEVGHYKKNHIKHGMFMLSLIHISEPTRLRSI
;
A
#
# COMPACT_ATOMS: atom_id res chain seq x y z
N THR A 1 -3.49 -19.82 -0.40
CA THR A 1 -4.36 -19.45 0.73
C THR A 1 -4.94 -20.71 1.38
N PHE A 2 -5.74 -21.53 0.70
CA PHE A 2 -6.46 -22.69 1.24
C PHE A 2 -5.62 -23.96 1.49
N ILE A 3 -4.34 -23.99 1.18
CA ILE A 3 -3.45 -25.11 1.48
C ILE A 3 -2.44 -24.71 2.54
N ILE A 4 -1.53 -23.80 2.24
CA ILE A 4 -0.44 -23.45 3.17
C ILE A 4 -0.97 -22.62 4.35
N GLU A 5 -1.69 -21.53 4.09
CA GLU A 5 -2.22 -20.65 5.14
C GLU A 5 -3.25 -21.37 6.03
N GLU A 6 -4.03 -22.29 5.44
CA GLU A 6 -4.96 -23.12 6.17
C GLU A 6 -4.23 -24.10 7.10
N LYS A 7 -3.20 -24.79 6.59
CA LYS A 7 -2.38 -25.72 7.37
C LYS A 7 -1.77 -25.08 8.62
N PHE A 8 -1.41 -23.79 8.55
CA PHE A 8 -0.83 -23.05 9.67
C PHE A 8 -1.86 -22.23 10.46
N GLY A 9 -3.15 -22.37 10.19
CA GLY A 9 -4.22 -21.69 10.92
C GLY A 9 -4.33 -20.17 10.65
N PHE A 10 -3.68 -19.68 9.60
CA PHE A 10 -3.70 -18.25 9.27
C PHE A 10 -4.87 -17.86 8.36
N ASN A 11 -5.41 -18.82 7.59
CA ASN A 11 -6.51 -18.51 6.68
C ASN A 11 -7.83 -18.32 7.43
N LYS A 12 -8.49 -17.21 7.18
CA LYS A 12 -9.85 -16.87 7.62
C LYS A 12 -10.77 -16.56 6.44
N THR A 13 -10.22 -16.65 5.22
CA THR A 13 -10.93 -16.30 3.99
C THR A 13 -12.00 -17.33 3.66
N SER A 14 -13.26 -16.92 3.60
CA SER A 14 -14.33 -17.76 3.05
C SER A 14 -14.21 -17.89 1.52
N LEU A 15 -14.74 -18.97 0.94
CA LEU A 15 -14.77 -19.16 -0.52
C LEU A 15 -15.47 -17.99 -1.23
N ASN A 16 -16.56 -17.46 -0.65
CA ASN A 16 -17.27 -16.32 -1.22
C ASN A 16 -16.39 -15.07 -1.23
N THR A 17 -15.71 -14.78 -0.12
CA THR A 17 -14.75 -13.65 -0.05
C THR A 17 -13.64 -13.81 -1.10
N PHE A 18 -13.10 -15.02 -1.24
CA PHE A 18 -12.06 -15.32 -2.21
C PHE A 18 -12.53 -15.11 -3.66
N LEU A 19 -13.70 -15.61 -4.02
CA LEU A 19 -14.27 -15.42 -5.37
C LEU A 19 -14.54 -13.94 -5.66
N MET A 20 -15.12 -13.22 -4.70
CA MET A 20 -15.37 -11.79 -4.86
C MET A 20 -14.07 -10.99 -4.98
N ASP A 21 -13.02 -11.37 -4.26
CA ASP A 21 -11.71 -10.73 -4.38
C ASP A 21 -11.08 -10.97 -5.76
N ILE A 22 -11.22 -12.19 -6.32
CA ILE A 22 -10.79 -12.49 -7.69
C ILE A 22 -11.54 -11.63 -8.70
N ILE A 23 -12.87 -11.57 -8.61
CA ILE A 23 -13.70 -10.77 -9.53
C ILE A 23 -13.31 -9.29 -9.47
N LYS A 24 -13.24 -8.72 -8.26
CA LYS A 24 -12.83 -7.32 -8.06
C LYS A 24 -11.41 -7.05 -8.56
N GLY A 25 -10.47 -7.97 -8.23
CA GLY A 25 -9.08 -7.85 -8.67
C GLY A 25 -8.94 -7.91 -10.19
N THR A 26 -9.64 -8.84 -10.85
CA THR A 26 -9.66 -8.94 -12.31
C THR A 26 -10.23 -7.69 -12.96
N PHE A 27 -11.36 -7.19 -12.45
CA PHE A 27 -11.96 -5.95 -12.96
C PHE A 27 -11.03 -4.74 -12.80
N MET A 28 -10.41 -4.59 -11.64
CA MET A 28 -9.41 -3.56 -11.39
C MET A 28 -8.20 -3.69 -12.31
N SER A 29 -7.71 -4.91 -12.54
CA SER A 29 -6.58 -5.19 -13.44
C SER A 29 -6.89 -4.82 -14.88
N ILE A 30 -8.12 -5.09 -15.35
CA ILE A 30 -8.56 -4.71 -16.68
C ILE A 30 -8.62 -3.18 -16.82
N ILE A 31 -9.19 -2.49 -15.85
CA ILE A 31 -9.29 -1.03 -15.89
C ILE A 31 -7.91 -0.37 -15.85
N ILE A 32 -7.12 -0.70 -14.85
CA ILE A 32 -5.80 -0.08 -14.65
C ILE A 32 -4.84 -0.50 -15.76
N GLY A 33 -4.78 -1.80 -16.08
CA GLY A 33 -3.92 -2.33 -17.13
C GLY A 33 -4.31 -1.82 -18.51
N GLY A 34 -5.63 -1.78 -18.80
CA GLY A 34 -6.15 -1.21 -20.06
C GLY A 34 -5.82 0.28 -20.20
N PHE A 35 -5.97 1.07 -19.12
CA PHE A 35 -5.57 2.46 -19.10
C PHE A 35 -4.07 2.64 -19.35
N LEU A 36 -3.21 1.90 -18.66
CA LEU A 36 -1.76 2.00 -18.80
C LEU A 36 -1.30 1.55 -20.18
N LEU A 37 -1.88 0.46 -20.70
CA LEU A 37 -1.58 -0.01 -22.06
C LEU A 37 -2.02 1.00 -23.13
N GLY A 38 -3.24 1.54 -23.01
CA GLY A 38 -3.75 2.57 -23.90
C GLY A 38 -2.89 3.83 -23.90
N ALA A 39 -2.47 4.27 -22.69
CA ALA A 39 -1.54 5.40 -22.56
C ALA A 39 -0.18 5.11 -23.21
N ALA A 40 0.37 3.89 -23.05
CA ALA A 40 1.63 3.49 -23.67
C ALA A 40 1.54 3.49 -25.20
N ILE A 41 0.46 2.95 -25.77
CA ILE A 41 0.22 2.97 -27.22
C ILE A 41 0.08 4.41 -27.73
N PHE A 42 -0.72 5.23 -27.06
CA PHE A 42 -0.88 6.64 -27.40
C PHE A 42 0.45 7.41 -27.40
N LEU A 43 1.29 7.19 -26.39
CA LEU A 43 2.60 7.83 -26.32
C LEU A 43 3.54 7.33 -27.42
N TYR A 44 3.49 6.04 -27.75
CA TYR A 44 4.27 5.47 -28.84
C TYR A 44 3.91 6.12 -30.19
N ASP A 45 2.62 6.19 -30.48
CA ASP A 45 2.13 6.79 -31.75
C ASP A 45 2.41 8.29 -31.84
N SER A 46 2.41 9.00 -30.67
CA SER A 46 2.59 10.45 -30.63
C SER A 46 4.05 10.90 -30.67
N PHE A 47 4.96 10.16 -30.04
CA PHE A 47 6.36 10.60 -29.80
C PHE A 47 7.44 9.73 -30.45
N ASN A 48 7.05 8.61 -31.11
CA ASN A 48 7.98 7.73 -31.82
C ASN A 48 9.23 7.37 -30.98
N GLU A 49 10.42 7.80 -31.44
CA GLU A 49 11.69 7.43 -30.78
C GLU A 49 11.84 7.92 -29.33
N GLY A 50 11.16 9.02 -28.96
CA GLY A 50 11.20 9.60 -27.61
C GLY A 50 10.13 9.08 -26.64
N PHE A 51 9.24 8.16 -27.07
CA PHE A 51 8.08 7.73 -26.28
C PHE A 51 8.44 7.13 -24.92
N TRP A 52 9.57 6.45 -24.81
CA TRP A 52 10.02 5.79 -23.58
C TRP A 52 10.29 6.77 -22.42
N ILE A 53 10.72 8.01 -22.73
CA ILE A 53 10.91 9.06 -21.72
C ILE A 53 9.55 9.45 -21.13
N TRP A 54 8.56 9.69 -21.98
CA TRP A 54 7.22 10.06 -21.58
C TRP A 54 6.51 8.92 -20.84
N LEU A 55 6.72 7.69 -21.30
CA LEU A 55 6.22 6.50 -20.65
C LEU A 55 6.82 6.36 -19.23
N TRP A 56 8.13 6.52 -19.09
CA TRP A 56 8.80 6.49 -17.80
C TRP A 56 8.29 7.58 -16.85
N ILE A 57 8.14 8.82 -17.32
CA ILE A 57 7.57 9.93 -16.54
C ILE A 57 6.14 9.59 -16.10
N GLY A 58 5.31 9.12 -17.04
CA GLY A 58 3.92 8.76 -16.78
C GLY A 58 3.78 7.64 -15.75
N LEU A 59 4.56 6.56 -15.89
CA LEU A 59 4.58 5.45 -14.93
C LEU A 59 5.10 5.87 -13.55
N SER A 60 6.11 6.73 -13.51
CA SER A 60 6.63 7.27 -12.25
C SER A 60 5.58 8.11 -11.53
N LEU A 61 4.92 9.01 -12.26
CA LEU A 61 3.82 9.82 -11.72
C LEU A 61 2.65 8.95 -11.25
N PHE A 62 2.26 7.97 -12.06
CA PHE A 62 1.21 7.00 -11.70
C PHE A 62 1.56 6.26 -10.40
N THR A 63 2.79 5.76 -10.27
CA THR A 63 3.26 5.05 -9.07
C THR A 63 3.22 5.95 -7.83
N ILE A 64 3.63 7.23 -7.96
CA ILE A 64 3.55 8.21 -6.87
C ILE A 64 2.09 8.44 -6.47
N LEU A 65 1.20 8.68 -7.43
CA LEU A 65 -0.22 8.89 -7.18
C LEU A 65 -0.88 7.67 -6.53
N MET A 66 -0.59 6.47 -7.04
CA MET A 66 -1.09 5.22 -6.44
C MET A 66 -0.58 5.04 -5.01
N SER A 67 0.69 5.31 -4.74
CA SER A 67 1.26 5.27 -3.39
C SER A 67 0.57 6.24 -2.43
N MET A 68 0.21 7.44 -2.91
CA MET A 68 -0.49 8.45 -2.09
C MET A 68 -1.93 8.07 -1.77
N PHE A 69 -2.62 7.45 -2.72
CA PHE A 69 -4.06 7.23 -2.64
C PHE A 69 -4.44 5.75 -2.42
N TYR A 70 -3.47 4.84 -2.34
CA TYR A 70 -3.71 3.41 -2.19
C TYR A 70 -4.71 3.08 -1.08
N THR A 71 -4.48 3.60 0.13
CA THR A 71 -5.34 3.33 1.29
C THR A 71 -6.75 3.92 1.15
N THR A 72 -6.89 5.02 0.42
CA THR A 72 -8.18 5.69 0.29
C THR A 72 -8.99 5.25 -0.93
N LEU A 73 -8.33 4.74 -1.98
CA LEU A 73 -9.00 4.33 -3.22
C LEU A 73 -9.05 2.80 -3.38
N ILE A 74 -7.93 2.11 -3.15
CA ILE A 74 -7.83 0.68 -3.46
C ILE A 74 -8.28 -0.17 -2.27
N VAL A 75 -7.80 0.13 -1.07
CA VAL A 75 -8.14 -0.66 0.13
C VAL A 75 -9.64 -0.76 0.37
N PRO A 76 -10.47 0.30 0.24
CA PRO A 76 -11.92 0.21 0.48
C PRO A 76 -12.68 -0.71 -0.48
N ILE A 77 -12.10 -1.03 -1.64
CA ILE A 77 -12.69 -1.97 -2.60
C ILE A 77 -12.70 -3.40 -2.03
N PHE A 78 -11.68 -3.74 -1.28
CA PHE A 78 -11.47 -5.09 -0.74
C PHE A 78 -11.79 -5.19 0.75
N ASN A 79 -11.48 -4.17 1.53
CA ASN A 79 -11.56 -4.15 2.99
C ASN A 79 -12.42 -2.99 3.48
N LYS A 80 -13.10 -3.21 4.59
CA LYS A 80 -13.78 -2.11 5.30
C LYS A 80 -12.72 -1.29 6.04
N LEU A 81 -12.72 0.01 5.78
CA LEU A 81 -11.94 0.99 6.55
C LEU A 81 -12.88 1.69 7.53
N SER A 82 -12.57 1.62 8.81
CA SER A 82 -13.26 2.35 9.86
C SER A 82 -12.30 3.33 10.53
N PRO A 83 -12.66 4.58 10.76
CA PRO A 83 -11.80 5.48 11.53
C PRO A 83 -11.61 4.91 12.95
N LEU A 84 -10.40 5.07 13.51
CA LEU A 84 -10.14 4.69 14.90
C LEU A 84 -11.02 5.56 15.80
N GLU A 85 -11.80 4.92 16.65
CA GLU A 85 -12.68 5.57 17.63
C GLU A 85 -11.86 6.41 18.62
N ASP A 86 -12.51 7.44 19.20
CA ASP A 86 -11.90 8.25 20.23
C ASP A 86 -11.70 7.41 21.49
N GLY A 87 -10.50 7.48 22.05
CA GLY A 87 -10.11 6.71 23.23
C GLY A 87 -8.61 6.73 23.47
N ASN A 88 -8.20 6.00 24.48
CA ASN A 88 -6.85 6.03 25.02
C ASN A 88 -5.78 5.70 23.97
N LEU A 89 -6.04 4.71 23.10
CA LEU A 89 -5.14 4.32 22.02
C LEU A 89 -4.94 5.49 21.02
N LYS A 90 -6.02 6.15 20.60
CA LYS A 90 -5.96 7.28 19.66
C LYS A 90 -5.16 8.43 20.25
N ASP A 91 -5.39 8.73 21.53
CA ASP A 91 -4.69 9.79 22.26
C ASP A 91 -3.19 9.49 22.38
N LYS A 92 -2.82 8.26 22.73
CA LYS A 92 -1.42 7.82 22.78
C LYS A 92 -0.73 7.94 21.41
N ILE A 93 -1.39 7.50 20.35
CA ILE A 93 -0.87 7.61 18.98
C ILE A 93 -0.70 9.08 18.57
N GLN A 94 -1.68 9.93 18.85
CA GLN A 94 -1.61 11.35 18.53
C GLN A 94 -0.53 12.07 19.34
N ASN A 95 -0.42 11.78 20.63
CA ASN A 95 0.61 12.35 21.49
C ASN A 95 2.02 11.94 21.04
N TYR A 96 2.20 10.66 20.70
CA TYR A 96 3.46 10.18 20.13
C TYR A 96 3.77 10.91 18.82
N SER A 97 2.82 11.01 17.89
CA SER A 97 3.04 11.67 16.61
C SER A 97 3.36 13.15 16.74
N LYS A 98 2.70 13.87 17.66
CA LYS A 98 3.03 15.26 17.99
C LYS A 98 4.46 15.40 18.53
N LYS A 99 4.86 14.52 19.47
CA LYS A 99 6.20 14.51 20.07
C LYS A 99 7.32 14.35 19.06
N ILE A 100 7.09 13.60 18.00
CA ILE A 100 8.08 13.36 16.94
C ILE A 100 7.93 14.30 15.74
N GLY A 101 7.03 15.30 15.81
CA GLY A 101 6.79 16.24 14.70
C GLY A 101 6.14 15.59 13.48
N TYR A 102 5.39 14.50 13.69
CA TYR A 102 4.71 13.76 12.63
C TYR A 102 3.23 14.11 12.61
N SER A 103 2.78 14.85 11.60
CA SER A 103 1.37 15.20 11.46
C SER A 103 0.60 14.01 10.88
N LEU A 104 -0.18 13.33 11.74
CA LEU A 104 -1.15 12.30 11.33
C LEU A 104 -2.49 12.97 11.04
N LYS A 105 -3.03 12.70 9.85
CA LYS A 105 -4.36 13.18 9.51
C LYS A 105 -5.44 12.15 9.88
N ASN A 106 -5.20 10.88 9.54
CA ASN A 106 -6.19 9.83 9.71
C ASN A 106 -5.54 8.56 10.27
N ILE A 107 -6.27 7.88 11.15
CA ILE A 107 -5.94 6.56 11.67
C ILE A 107 -7.14 5.67 11.36
N PHE A 108 -6.93 4.59 10.63
CA PHE A 108 -7.97 3.65 10.24
C PHE A 108 -7.73 2.26 10.82
N ILE A 109 -8.83 1.56 11.10
CA ILE A 109 -8.85 0.12 11.34
C ILE A 109 -9.32 -0.57 10.06
N ILE A 110 -8.62 -1.64 9.69
CA ILE A 110 -8.92 -2.49 8.54
C ILE A 110 -9.46 -3.83 9.05
N ASP A 111 -10.52 -4.34 8.46
CA ASP A 111 -11.10 -5.66 8.74
C ASP A 111 -10.23 -6.81 8.18
N GLY A 112 -8.97 -6.87 8.62
CA GLY A 112 -8.00 -7.89 8.19
C GLY A 112 -8.37 -9.29 8.64
N SER A 113 -9.03 -9.42 9.81
CA SER A 113 -9.54 -10.68 10.36
C SER A 113 -10.44 -11.46 9.42
N LYS A 114 -11.11 -10.78 8.48
CA LYS A 114 -11.93 -11.41 7.43
C LYS A 114 -11.11 -12.36 6.52
N ARG A 115 -9.80 -12.14 6.39
CA ARG A 115 -8.93 -12.90 5.48
C ARG A 115 -7.83 -13.66 6.18
N SER A 116 -7.29 -13.11 7.24
CA SER A 116 -6.14 -13.69 7.92
C SER A 116 -6.15 -13.38 9.41
N SER A 117 -5.61 -14.31 10.19
CA SER A 117 -5.32 -14.08 11.61
C SER A 117 -3.99 -13.36 11.84
N LYS A 118 -3.25 -13.02 10.79
CA LYS A 118 -1.98 -12.30 10.90
C LYS A 118 -2.22 -10.85 11.26
N ALA A 119 -1.45 -10.37 12.23
CA ALA A 119 -1.44 -8.96 12.61
C ALA A 119 -0.56 -8.16 11.64
N ASN A 120 -1.00 -6.95 11.28
CA ASN A 120 -0.23 -6.05 10.43
C ASN A 120 -0.62 -4.59 10.68
N ALA A 121 0.29 -3.68 10.35
CA ALA A 121 0.06 -2.24 10.28
C ALA A 121 0.90 -1.66 9.16
N TYR A 122 0.43 -0.58 8.54
CA TYR A 122 1.23 0.12 7.56
C TYR A 122 0.93 1.62 7.49
N PHE A 123 1.90 2.36 7.01
CA PHE A 123 1.76 3.77 6.68
C PHE A 123 1.55 3.95 5.19
N SER A 124 0.68 4.87 4.83
CA SER A 124 0.49 5.29 3.46
C SER A 124 0.36 6.81 3.37
N GLY A 125 0.52 7.31 2.16
CA GLY A 125 0.43 8.71 1.85
C GLY A 125 1.77 9.45 1.95
N LEU A 126 1.93 10.44 1.10
CA LEU A 126 3.08 11.35 1.07
C LEU A 126 2.64 12.75 1.50
N GLY A 127 3.55 13.47 2.15
CA GLY A 127 3.28 14.84 2.58
C GLY A 127 2.16 14.97 3.62
N PRO A 128 1.16 15.83 3.40
CA PRO A 128 0.11 16.11 4.40
C PRO A 128 -0.99 15.05 4.49
N LYS A 129 -1.03 14.08 3.56
CA LYS A 129 -2.05 13.03 3.51
C LYS A 129 -1.59 11.72 4.16
N LYS A 130 -0.84 11.82 5.26
CA LYS A 130 -0.33 10.67 5.99
C LYS A 130 -1.46 9.95 6.70
N THR A 131 -1.56 8.65 6.45
CA THR A 131 -2.56 7.76 7.01
C THR A 131 -1.90 6.57 7.64
N ILE A 132 -2.37 6.18 8.82
CA ILE A 132 -2.03 4.91 9.46
C ILE A 132 -3.21 3.97 9.27
N ALA A 133 -2.91 2.74 8.89
CA ALA A 133 -3.87 1.67 8.81
C ALA A 133 -3.42 0.52 9.73
N LEU A 134 -4.23 0.22 10.73
CA LEU A 134 -4.03 -0.85 11.69
C LEU A 134 -5.00 -1.98 11.35
N PHE A 135 -4.54 -3.21 11.34
CA PHE A 135 -5.44 -4.35 11.21
C PHE A 135 -6.17 -4.59 12.55
N ASP A 136 -7.44 -4.95 12.48
CA ASP A 136 -8.24 -5.33 13.65
C ASP A 136 -7.56 -6.44 14.47
N THR A 137 -6.98 -7.43 13.79
CA THR A 137 -6.18 -8.51 14.40
C THR A 137 -4.96 -8.02 15.16
N LEU A 138 -4.37 -6.88 14.80
CA LEU A 138 -3.26 -6.28 15.52
C LEU A 138 -3.76 -5.60 16.81
N VAL A 139 -4.86 -4.84 16.69
CA VAL A 139 -5.44 -4.11 17.81
C VAL A 139 -5.98 -5.05 18.87
N GLU A 140 -6.58 -6.18 18.48
CA GLU A 140 -7.12 -7.18 19.40
C GLU A 140 -6.06 -7.97 20.18
N LYS A 141 -4.87 -8.15 19.59
CA LYS A 141 -3.84 -9.05 20.15
C LYS A 141 -2.77 -8.35 20.98
N HIS A 142 -2.69 -7.02 20.91
CA HIS A 142 -1.58 -6.26 21.49
C HIS A 142 -2.10 -5.18 22.43
N THR A 143 -1.29 -4.87 23.43
CA THR A 143 -1.53 -3.74 24.33
C THR A 143 -1.35 -2.41 23.60
N GLU A 144 -1.92 -1.35 24.15
CA GLU A 144 -1.78 0.00 23.54
C GLU A 144 -0.32 0.44 23.45
N GLU A 145 0.51 0.08 24.43
CA GLU A 145 1.94 0.37 24.44
C GLU A 145 2.68 -0.34 23.34
N GLU A 146 2.37 -1.62 23.10
CA GLU A 146 2.95 -2.41 22.00
C GLU A 146 2.52 -1.83 20.65
N LEU A 147 1.26 -1.43 20.50
CA LEU A 147 0.76 -0.77 19.29
C LEU A 147 1.51 0.55 19.02
N VAL A 148 1.75 1.36 20.04
CA VAL A 148 2.55 2.59 19.88
C VAL A 148 4.00 2.26 19.51
N ALA A 149 4.58 1.17 20.01
CA ALA A 149 5.93 0.74 19.64
C ALA A 149 6.01 0.29 18.18
N VAL A 150 5.02 -0.48 17.69
CA VAL A 150 4.89 -0.85 16.26
C VAL A 150 4.80 0.40 15.40
N LEU A 151 3.99 1.38 15.81
CA LEU A 151 3.88 2.66 15.10
C LEU A 151 5.18 3.44 15.10
N ALA A 152 5.94 3.41 16.20
CA ALA A 152 7.24 4.05 16.27
C ALA A 152 8.23 3.46 15.27
N HIS A 153 8.21 2.13 15.09
CA HIS A 153 9.00 1.43 14.09
C HIS A 153 8.65 1.90 12.66
N GLU A 154 7.37 1.91 12.33
CA GLU A 154 6.88 2.34 11.01
C GLU A 154 7.21 3.82 10.71
N VAL A 155 7.02 4.70 11.69
CA VAL A 155 7.43 6.12 11.55
C VAL A 155 8.94 6.25 11.36
N GLY A 156 9.74 5.36 11.96
CA GLY A 156 11.18 5.26 11.73
C GLY A 156 11.51 5.03 10.25
N HIS A 157 10.84 4.08 9.60
CA HIS A 157 10.95 3.83 8.16
C HIS A 157 10.59 5.08 7.33
N TYR A 158 9.52 5.76 7.70
CA TYR A 158 9.12 6.99 7.03
C TYR A 158 10.14 8.12 7.20
N LYS A 159 10.62 8.40 8.42
CA LYS A 159 11.60 9.46 8.70
C LYS A 159 12.93 9.23 7.96
N LYS A 160 13.35 7.99 7.82
CA LYS A 160 14.55 7.61 7.05
C LYS A 160 14.33 7.61 5.53
N ASN A 161 13.15 8.06 5.06
CA ASN A 161 12.79 8.13 3.65
C ASN A 161 12.92 6.78 2.91
N HIS A 162 12.75 5.64 3.59
CA HIS A 162 12.88 4.32 2.98
C HIS A 162 11.94 4.14 1.79
N ILE A 163 10.72 4.71 1.86
CA ILE A 163 9.77 4.70 0.72
C ILE A 163 10.36 5.43 -0.48
N LYS A 164 10.92 6.63 -0.28
CA LYS A 164 11.53 7.41 -1.38
C LYS A 164 12.75 6.72 -1.97
N HIS A 165 13.63 6.16 -1.11
CA HIS A 165 14.77 5.38 -1.56
C HIS A 165 14.35 4.13 -2.33
N GLY A 166 13.34 3.39 -1.85
CA GLY A 166 12.79 2.24 -2.55
C GLY A 166 12.22 2.60 -3.92
N MET A 167 11.44 3.69 -4.02
CA MET A 167 10.90 4.17 -5.30
C MET A 167 12.01 4.59 -6.27
N PHE A 168 13.04 5.28 -5.77
CA PHE A 168 14.19 5.68 -6.57
C PHE A 168 14.97 4.47 -7.08
N MET A 169 15.25 3.49 -6.22
CA MET A 169 15.94 2.25 -6.61
C MET A 169 15.14 1.44 -7.62
N LEU A 170 13.83 1.27 -7.41
CA LEU A 170 12.95 0.59 -8.37
C LEU A 170 12.97 1.30 -9.74
N SER A 171 12.93 2.62 -9.76
CA SER A 171 13.00 3.41 -10.99
C SER A 171 14.34 3.19 -11.72
N LEU A 172 15.47 3.11 -11.00
CA LEU A 172 16.79 2.85 -11.59
C LEU A 172 16.91 1.42 -12.12
N ILE A 173 16.39 0.43 -11.41
CA ILE A 173 16.45 -0.99 -11.83
C ILE A 173 15.72 -1.15 -13.18
N HIS A 174 14.57 -0.55 -13.37
CA HIS A 174 13.85 -0.59 -14.66
C HIS A 174 14.59 0.07 -15.82
N ILE A 175 15.52 0.98 -15.55
CA ILE A 175 16.35 1.63 -16.58
C ILE A 175 17.60 0.82 -16.91
N SER A 176 18.20 0.14 -15.92
CA SER A 176 19.52 -0.50 -16.07
C SER A 176 19.48 -1.96 -16.52
N GLU A 177 18.37 -2.67 -16.39
CA GLU A 177 18.26 -4.10 -16.76
C GLU A 177 18.09 -4.42 -18.25
N PRO A 178 17.60 -3.56 -19.15
CA PRO A 178 17.52 -3.87 -20.56
C PRO A 178 18.85 -4.16 -21.26
N THR A 179 19.97 -3.80 -20.63
CA THR A 179 21.30 -3.92 -21.24
C THR A 179 21.99 -5.25 -20.99
N ARG A 180 21.54 -6.07 -20.03
CA ARG A 180 22.15 -7.37 -19.72
C ARG A 180 21.71 -8.53 -20.62
N LEU A 181 20.64 -8.39 -21.38
CA LEU A 181 20.13 -9.45 -22.29
C LEU A 181 20.75 -9.42 -23.71
N ARG A 182 21.72 -8.53 -23.98
CA ARG A 182 22.38 -8.43 -25.29
C ARG A 182 23.79 -9.05 -25.34
N SER A 183 24.21 -9.76 -24.31
CA SER A 183 25.55 -10.36 -24.25
C SER A 183 25.53 -11.85 -23.92
N ILE A 184 24.63 -12.60 -24.58
CA ILE A 184 24.73 -14.07 -24.73
C ILE A 184 24.52 -14.41 -26.18
#